data_c2f63803062d1b288f10743bf6c7d450
#
_entry.id   c2f63803062d1b288f10743bf6c7d450
#
_cell.length_a   1.000
_cell.length_b   1.000
_cell.length_c   1.000
_cell.angle_alpha   90.00
_cell.angle_beta   90.00
_cell.angle_gamma   90.00
#
_symmetry.space_group_name_H-M   'P 1'
#
loop_
_entity.id
_entity.type
_entity.pdbx_description
1 polymer ?
#
loop_
_entity_poly.entity_id
_entity_poly.type
_entity_poly.pdbx_seq_one_letter_code
_entity_poly.pdbx_strand_id
1 'polypeptide(L)'
;MIADPDVHNVDISKRYTHDTIRPISYYTADKKVDLGFIGSCMVHKGDMKILARMLKNIEISEGEVSFNAPLVVAPPTYNIVEELKAEGDWDILQKYAGFEFDDESPKDSARVEYENILYLERPGCNLCMGNQEKAKKGDTVMATSTRLFKGRVVADAEDKKGESLLASTPVVVLSTILGRTPSIEEYKTCLLYTSDAAD
;
A
#
# COMPACT_ATOMS: atom_id res chain seq x y z
N MET A 1 -5.10 -0.36 12.40
CA MET A 1 -4.37 0.74 13.07
C MET A 1 -3.45 1.39 12.08
N ILE A 2 -3.31 2.69 12.14
CA ILE A 2 -2.37 3.47 11.30
C ILE A 2 -1.30 4.02 12.23
N ALA A 3 -0.04 3.89 11.85
CA ALA A 3 1.08 4.48 12.56
C ALA A 3 1.70 5.58 11.68
N ASP A 4 1.93 6.73 12.28
CA ASP A 4 2.62 7.86 11.66
C ASP A 4 4.07 7.87 12.16
N PRO A 5 5.05 7.52 11.34
CA PRO A 5 6.46 7.50 11.74
C PRO A 5 7.06 8.89 11.89
N ASP A 6 6.42 9.94 11.33
CA ASP A 6 6.95 11.32 11.40
C ASP A 6 6.57 12.04 12.69
N VAL A 7 5.66 11.49 13.48
CA VAL A 7 5.31 12.08 14.78
C VAL A 7 6.50 12.04 15.76
N HIS A 8 7.54 11.29 15.41
CA HIS A 8 8.70 11.14 16.27
C HIS A 8 10.00 11.25 15.49
N ASN A 9 10.81 12.24 15.80
CA ASN A 9 12.24 12.06 15.76
C ASN A 9 12.53 10.80 16.58
N VAL A 10 12.71 9.67 15.91
CA VAL A 10 12.84 8.38 16.57
C VAL A 10 14.17 8.39 17.32
N ASP A 11 14.13 8.88 18.52
CA ASP A 11 15.09 8.48 19.54
C ASP A 11 14.82 6.99 19.78
N ILE A 12 15.64 6.13 19.19
CA ILE A 12 15.55 4.66 19.35
C ILE A 12 15.64 4.21 20.81
N SER A 13 16.02 5.10 21.73
CA SER A 13 15.96 4.87 23.17
C SER A 13 14.54 4.97 23.73
N LYS A 14 13.61 5.59 23.01
CA LYS A 14 12.21 5.67 23.41
C LYS A 14 11.42 4.55 22.77
N ARG A 15 10.84 3.67 23.58
CA ARG A 15 9.88 2.67 23.11
C ARG A 15 8.74 3.38 22.38
N TYR A 16 8.29 2.80 21.28
CA TYR A 16 7.02 3.20 20.66
C TYR A 16 5.94 3.14 21.74
N THR A 17 5.47 4.29 22.16
CA THR A 17 4.36 4.37 23.10
C THR A 17 3.07 4.20 22.31
N HIS A 18 1.97 3.84 22.99
CA HIS A 18 0.64 3.81 22.37
C HIS A 18 0.23 5.17 21.76
N ASP A 19 0.97 6.23 22.02
CA ASP A 19 0.78 7.55 21.43
C ASP A 19 1.23 7.66 19.97
N THR A 20 2.03 6.71 19.47
CA THR A 20 2.50 6.66 18.08
C THR A 20 1.60 5.81 17.18
N ILE A 21 0.79 4.93 17.77
CA ILE A 21 -0.16 4.09 17.09
C ILE A 21 -1.55 4.65 17.34
N ARG A 22 -2.19 5.11 16.27
CA ARG A 22 -3.52 5.69 16.34
C ARG A 22 -4.56 4.73 15.77
N PRO A 23 -5.76 4.64 16.35
CA PRO A 23 -6.87 3.95 15.70
C PRO A 23 -7.22 4.68 14.39
N ILE A 24 -7.77 3.95 13.44
CA ILE A 24 -8.20 4.53 12.15
C ILE A 24 -9.16 5.72 12.34
N SER A 25 -9.95 5.73 13.41
CA SER A 25 -10.85 6.83 13.79
C SER A 25 -10.14 8.13 14.17
N TYR A 26 -8.87 8.08 14.50
CA TYR A 26 -8.08 9.28 14.80
C TYR A 26 -7.79 10.09 13.54
N TYR A 27 -7.51 9.42 12.46
CA TYR A 27 -7.43 10.05 11.16
C TYR A 27 -8.87 10.23 10.70
N THR A 28 -9.39 11.44 10.85
CA THR A 28 -10.71 11.74 10.28
C THR A 28 -10.77 11.23 8.85
N ALA A 29 -11.90 10.67 8.45
CA ALA A 29 -12.10 9.97 7.17
C ALA A 29 -11.76 10.80 5.89
N ASP A 30 -11.06 11.92 6.02
CA ASP A 30 -10.80 12.90 4.98
C ASP A 30 -9.30 13.13 4.72
N LYS A 31 -8.40 12.37 5.39
CA LYS A 31 -6.98 12.54 5.09
C LYS A 31 -6.70 11.98 3.70
N LYS A 32 -6.33 12.85 2.77
CA LYS A 32 -5.96 12.46 1.42
C LYS A 32 -4.83 11.45 1.43
N VAL A 33 -4.92 10.44 0.58
CA VAL A 33 -3.86 9.48 0.28
C VAL A 33 -3.51 9.64 -1.19
N ASP A 34 -2.27 9.96 -1.48
CA ASP A 34 -1.77 10.22 -2.83
C ASP A 34 -1.16 8.97 -3.46
N LEU A 35 -0.70 8.01 -2.65
CA LEU A 35 -0.14 6.75 -3.11
C LEU A 35 -0.23 5.68 -2.02
N GLY A 36 -0.63 4.46 -2.40
CA GLY A 36 -0.55 3.26 -1.57
C GLY A 36 0.62 2.37 -1.98
N PHE A 37 1.28 1.76 -1.00
CA PHE A 37 2.35 0.81 -1.24
C PHE A 37 2.19 -0.46 -0.39
N ILE A 38 2.12 -1.61 -1.05
CA ILE A 38 2.15 -2.93 -0.44
C ILE A 38 3.42 -3.63 -0.89
N GLY A 39 4.39 -3.77 0.00
CA GLY A 39 5.68 -4.34 -0.39
C GLY A 39 6.69 -4.36 0.75
N SER A 40 7.91 -4.69 0.41
CA SER A 40 9.04 -4.89 1.29
C SER A 40 9.16 -6.30 1.87
N CYS A 41 10.27 -6.56 2.56
CA CYS A 41 10.53 -7.84 3.25
C CYS A 41 9.55 -8.15 4.41
N MET A 42 8.66 -7.23 4.75
CA MET A 42 7.64 -7.40 5.81
C MET A 42 6.32 -7.96 5.28
N VAL A 43 6.15 -7.97 3.95
CA VAL A 43 4.95 -8.50 3.31
C VAL A 43 5.10 -10.00 3.07
N HIS A 44 4.03 -10.75 3.26
CA HIS A 44 3.99 -12.19 3.07
C HIS A 44 3.03 -12.56 1.94
N LYS A 45 3.06 -13.82 1.53
CA LYS A 45 2.08 -14.37 0.59
C LYS A 45 0.63 -14.09 1.03
N GLY A 46 0.36 -14.19 2.34
CA GLY A 46 -0.97 -13.89 2.91
C GLY A 46 -1.47 -12.48 2.63
N ASP A 47 -0.59 -11.48 2.63
CA ASP A 47 -0.96 -10.10 2.29
C ASP A 47 -1.39 -9.97 0.82
N MET A 48 -0.69 -10.67 -0.08
CA MET A 48 -1.05 -10.71 -1.51
C MET A 48 -2.42 -11.39 -1.72
N LYS A 49 -2.68 -12.47 -0.98
CA LYS A 49 -3.98 -13.15 -1.00
C LYS A 49 -5.10 -12.25 -0.47
N ILE A 50 -4.85 -11.53 0.62
CA ILE A 50 -5.81 -10.55 1.15
C ILE A 50 -6.12 -9.50 0.07
N LEU A 51 -5.10 -8.95 -0.59
CA LEU A 51 -5.29 -7.99 -1.68
C LEU A 51 -6.16 -8.58 -2.80
N ALA A 52 -5.81 -9.77 -3.31
CA ALA A 52 -6.55 -10.43 -4.38
C ALA A 52 -8.04 -10.64 -4.02
N ARG A 53 -8.30 -11.12 -2.80
CA ARG A 53 -9.67 -11.33 -2.29
C ARG A 53 -10.44 -10.03 -2.15
N MET A 54 -9.81 -8.99 -1.61
CA MET A 54 -10.45 -7.68 -1.48
C MET A 54 -10.89 -7.13 -2.84
N LEU A 55 -10.01 -7.15 -3.83
CA LEU A 55 -10.31 -6.67 -5.18
C LEU A 55 -11.47 -7.45 -5.80
N LYS A 56 -11.45 -8.77 -5.70
CA LYS A 56 -12.54 -9.63 -6.17
C LYS A 56 -13.87 -9.32 -5.48
N ASN A 57 -13.84 -9.13 -4.16
CA ASN A 57 -15.07 -8.87 -3.39
C ASN A 57 -15.62 -7.46 -3.66
N ILE A 58 -14.75 -6.48 -3.85
CA ILE A 58 -15.16 -5.13 -4.27
C ILE A 58 -15.82 -5.18 -5.64
N GLU A 59 -15.26 -5.91 -6.60
CA GLU A 59 -15.91 -6.10 -7.91
C GLU A 59 -17.30 -6.74 -7.78
N ILE A 60 -17.44 -7.75 -6.91
CA ILE A 60 -18.75 -8.41 -6.68
C ILE A 60 -19.76 -7.43 -6.09
N SER A 61 -19.35 -6.56 -5.16
CA SER A 61 -20.26 -5.64 -4.47
C SER A 61 -20.54 -4.36 -5.25
N GLU A 62 -19.53 -3.80 -5.93
CA GLU A 62 -19.61 -2.48 -6.59
C GLU A 62 -19.72 -2.59 -8.12
N GLY A 63 -19.53 -3.79 -8.69
CA GLY A 63 -19.55 -4.04 -10.13
C GLY A 63 -18.21 -3.78 -10.84
N GLU A 64 -17.37 -2.94 -10.28
CA GLU A 64 -16.02 -2.64 -10.82
C GLU A 64 -15.04 -2.29 -9.69
N VAL A 65 -13.75 -2.36 -10.00
CA VAL A 65 -12.69 -1.87 -9.12
C VAL A 65 -12.05 -0.65 -9.75
N SER A 66 -12.18 0.49 -9.09
CA SER A 66 -11.54 1.74 -9.50
C SER A 66 -10.65 2.29 -8.37
N PHE A 67 -9.54 2.89 -8.76
CA PHE A 67 -8.60 3.50 -7.81
C PHE A 67 -8.67 5.03 -7.91
N ASN A 68 -8.77 5.70 -6.76
CA ASN A 68 -8.67 7.15 -6.67
C ASN A 68 -7.25 7.62 -6.28
N ALA A 69 -6.37 6.67 -5.96
CA ALA A 69 -4.94 6.88 -5.82
C ALA A 69 -4.19 5.63 -6.33
N PRO A 70 -2.98 5.75 -6.88
CA PRO A 70 -2.20 4.61 -7.34
C PRO A 70 -1.91 3.64 -6.21
N LEU A 71 -1.96 2.34 -6.51
CA LEU A 71 -1.56 1.26 -5.61
C LEU A 71 -0.36 0.54 -6.22
N VAL A 72 0.79 0.67 -5.60
CA VAL A 72 2.03 -0.02 -5.98
C VAL A 72 2.20 -1.27 -5.13
N VAL A 73 2.35 -2.41 -5.77
CA VAL A 73 2.51 -3.72 -5.13
C VAL A 73 3.81 -4.36 -5.56
N ALA A 74 4.73 -4.55 -4.63
CA ALA A 74 5.99 -5.23 -4.87
C ALA A 74 6.08 -6.49 -3.99
N PRO A 75 5.87 -7.69 -4.55
CA PRO A 75 6.03 -8.94 -3.83
C PRO A 75 7.45 -9.06 -3.24
N PRO A 76 7.64 -9.72 -2.11
CA PRO A 76 8.97 -9.78 -1.48
C PRO A 76 9.97 -10.61 -2.29
N THR A 77 9.54 -11.66 -2.96
CA THR A 77 10.40 -12.57 -3.75
C THR A 77 9.67 -13.16 -4.96
N TYR A 78 10.44 -13.59 -5.96
CA TYR A 78 9.92 -14.34 -7.11
C TYR A 78 9.24 -15.67 -6.69
N ASN A 79 9.74 -16.35 -5.68
CA ASN A 79 9.13 -17.59 -5.20
C ASN A 79 7.67 -17.38 -4.74
N ILE A 80 7.40 -16.25 -4.08
CA ILE A 80 6.03 -15.90 -3.68
C ILE A 80 5.15 -15.64 -4.91
N VAL A 81 5.67 -15.00 -5.94
CA VAL A 81 4.94 -14.80 -7.20
C VAL A 81 4.60 -16.15 -7.84
N GLU A 82 5.56 -17.08 -7.92
CA GLU A 82 5.32 -18.41 -8.48
C GLU A 82 4.30 -19.23 -7.67
N GLU A 83 4.35 -19.13 -6.34
CA GLU A 83 3.34 -19.75 -5.49
C GLU A 83 1.94 -19.16 -5.71
N LEU A 84 1.83 -17.82 -5.82
CA LEU A 84 0.57 -17.14 -6.10
C LEU A 84 0.02 -17.50 -7.48
N LYS A 85 0.89 -17.65 -8.51
CA LYS A 85 0.51 -18.16 -9.83
C LYS A 85 -0.03 -19.58 -9.74
N ALA A 86 0.66 -20.47 -9.04
CA ALA A 86 0.23 -21.85 -8.87
C ALA A 86 -1.12 -21.98 -8.14
N GLU A 87 -1.46 -21.03 -7.28
CA GLU A 87 -2.70 -20.99 -6.52
C GLU A 87 -3.82 -20.16 -7.22
N GLY A 88 -3.51 -19.49 -8.33
CA GLY A 88 -4.46 -18.66 -9.10
C GLY A 88 -4.70 -17.26 -8.52
N ASP A 89 -4.06 -16.90 -7.40
CA ASP A 89 -4.21 -15.57 -6.78
C ASP A 89 -3.52 -14.49 -7.61
N TRP A 90 -2.42 -14.83 -8.31
CA TRP A 90 -1.72 -13.89 -9.19
C TRP A 90 -2.57 -13.47 -10.38
N ASP A 91 -3.30 -14.39 -10.98
CA ASP A 91 -4.21 -14.11 -12.10
C ASP A 91 -5.32 -13.11 -11.70
N ILE A 92 -5.76 -13.20 -10.44
CA ILE A 92 -6.71 -12.23 -9.87
C ILE A 92 -6.06 -10.85 -9.80
N LEU A 93 -4.82 -10.75 -9.30
CA LEU A 93 -4.11 -9.48 -9.24
C LEU A 93 -3.88 -8.89 -10.64
N GLN A 94 -3.46 -9.72 -11.60
CA GLN A 94 -3.26 -9.30 -12.99
C GLN A 94 -4.54 -8.77 -13.64
N LYS A 95 -5.69 -9.36 -13.34
CA LYS A 95 -6.99 -8.90 -13.85
C LYS A 95 -7.26 -7.43 -13.54
N TYR A 96 -6.83 -6.94 -12.37
CA TYR A 96 -7.07 -5.57 -11.91
C TYR A 96 -5.87 -4.65 -12.10
N ALA A 97 -4.73 -5.19 -12.51
CA ALA A 97 -3.52 -4.42 -12.75
C ALA A 97 -3.62 -3.63 -14.05
N GLY A 98 -3.34 -2.34 -13.98
CA GLY A 98 -3.11 -1.52 -15.16
C GLY A 98 -1.65 -1.56 -15.63
N PHE A 99 -0.77 -2.08 -14.78
CA PHE A 99 0.64 -2.29 -15.07
C PHE A 99 1.15 -3.56 -14.38
N GLU A 100 1.92 -4.35 -15.10
CA GLU A 100 2.69 -5.48 -14.56
C GLU A 100 4.14 -5.35 -15.02
N PHE A 101 5.07 -5.66 -14.13
CA PHE A 101 6.48 -5.64 -14.44
C PHE A 101 6.82 -6.69 -15.53
N ASP A 102 7.77 -6.32 -16.37
CA ASP A 102 8.40 -7.19 -17.34
C ASP A 102 9.86 -7.41 -16.94
N ASP A 103 10.32 -8.66 -16.95
CA ASP A 103 11.71 -9.01 -16.62
C ASP A 103 12.73 -8.43 -17.61
N GLU A 104 12.30 -8.10 -18.82
CA GLU A 104 13.13 -7.48 -19.86
C GLU A 104 13.21 -5.95 -19.72
N SER A 105 12.32 -5.35 -18.93
CA SER A 105 12.34 -3.88 -18.74
C SER A 105 13.57 -3.41 -17.96
N PRO A 106 14.15 -2.26 -18.31
CA PRO A 106 15.29 -1.70 -17.59
C PRO A 106 14.97 -1.50 -16.11
N LYS A 107 15.88 -1.95 -15.24
CA LYS A 107 15.76 -1.87 -13.78
C LYS A 107 15.85 -0.44 -13.22
N ASP A 108 16.17 0.55 -14.04
CA ASP A 108 16.73 1.83 -13.57
C ASP A 108 15.83 3.05 -13.81
N SER A 109 14.61 2.90 -14.29
CA SER A 109 13.72 4.05 -14.39
C SER A 109 12.88 4.19 -13.12
N ALA A 110 13.35 4.99 -12.17
CA ALA A 110 12.55 5.40 -11.04
C ALA A 110 11.28 6.13 -11.54
N ARG A 111 10.13 5.50 -11.40
CA ARG A 111 8.85 6.12 -11.73
C ARG A 111 8.52 7.18 -10.67
N VAL A 112 8.24 8.38 -11.12
CA VAL A 112 7.84 9.50 -10.25
C VAL A 112 6.39 9.94 -10.52
N GLU A 113 5.79 9.46 -11.60
CA GLU A 113 4.42 9.75 -11.96
C GLU A 113 3.62 8.46 -12.06
N TYR A 114 2.50 8.43 -11.36
CA TYR A 114 1.60 7.30 -11.30
C TYR A 114 0.20 7.72 -11.74
N GLU A 115 -0.43 6.88 -12.54
CA GLU A 115 -1.88 6.92 -12.79
C GLU A 115 -2.61 6.22 -11.64
N ASN A 116 -3.90 6.46 -11.49
CA ASN A 116 -4.72 5.84 -10.45
C ASN A 116 -5.10 4.39 -10.83
N ILE A 117 -4.11 3.51 -10.86
CA ILE A 117 -4.24 2.10 -11.21
C ILE A 117 -3.46 1.23 -10.20
N LEU A 118 -3.64 -0.08 -10.28
CA LEU A 118 -2.79 -1.06 -9.61
C LEU A 118 -1.53 -1.31 -10.45
N TYR A 119 -0.37 -1.17 -9.82
CA TYR A 119 0.93 -1.52 -10.36
C TYR A 119 1.43 -2.80 -9.70
N LEU A 120 1.65 -3.86 -10.47
CA LEU A 120 2.37 -5.05 -10.04
C LEU A 120 3.84 -4.87 -10.40
N GLU A 121 4.63 -4.53 -9.41
CA GLU A 121 6.04 -4.24 -9.58
C GLU A 121 6.92 -5.46 -9.36
N ARG A 122 8.15 -5.38 -9.85
CA ARG A 122 9.15 -6.43 -9.69
C ARG A 122 9.34 -6.79 -8.21
N PRO A 123 9.45 -8.10 -7.89
CA PRO A 123 9.73 -8.53 -6.52
C PRO A 123 10.96 -7.86 -5.93
N GLY A 124 10.82 -7.36 -4.69
CA GLY A 124 11.90 -6.70 -3.98
C GLY A 124 11.46 -5.57 -3.06
N CYS A 125 12.38 -4.67 -2.76
CA CYS A 125 12.13 -3.59 -1.80
C CYS A 125 11.39 -2.37 -2.41
N ASN A 126 11.56 -2.11 -3.70
CA ASN A 126 10.90 -1.05 -4.44
C ASN A 126 10.83 0.29 -3.66
N LEU A 127 9.65 0.88 -3.48
CA LEU A 127 9.42 2.13 -2.75
C LEU A 127 10.02 2.13 -1.34
N CYS A 128 10.07 0.97 -0.67
CA CYS A 128 10.64 0.85 0.67
C CYS A 128 12.11 1.30 0.74
N MET A 129 12.87 1.15 -0.33
CA MET A 129 14.27 1.62 -0.43
C MET A 129 14.36 3.08 -0.85
N GLY A 130 13.34 3.63 -1.52
CA GLY A 130 13.33 4.99 -2.02
C GLY A 130 14.36 5.29 -3.11
N ASN A 131 14.87 4.25 -3.77
CA ASN A 131 15.89 4.36 -4.81
C ASN A 131 15.44 3.81 -6.17
N GLN A 132 14.43 2.97 -6.21
CA GLN A 132 13.86 2.43 -7.44
C GLN A 132 12.66 3.26 -7.89
N GLU A 133 11.79 3.59 -6.94
CA GLU A 133 10.60 4.41 -7.17
C GLU A 133 10.40 5.37 -6.01
N LYS A 134 9.73 6.48 -6.27
CA LYS A 134 9.46 7.52 -5.28
C LYS A 134 8.09 8.13 -5.50
N ALA A 135 7.44 8.50 -4.41
CA ALA A 135 6.27 9.37 -4.44
C ALA A 135 6.67 10.81 -4.82
N LYS A 136 5.73 11.56 -5.35
CA LYS A 136 5.91 12.99 -5.65
C LYS A 136 6.22 13.77 -4.38
N LYS A 137 6.95 14.87 -4.51
CA LYS A 137 7.23 15.77 -3.39
C LYS A 137 5.93 16.25 -2.73
N GLY A 138 5.88 16.12 -1.42
CA GLY A 138 4.72 16.55 -0.63
C GLY A 138 3.53 15.61 -0.61
N ASP A 139 3.62 14.41 -1.23
CA ASP A 139 2.56 13.41 -1.19
C ASP A 139 2.36 12.80 0.21
N THR A 140 1.17 12.27 0.43
CA THR A 140 0.86 11.38 1.54
C THR A 140 0.88 9.94 1.03
N VAL A 141 1.85 9.16 1.49
CA VAL A 141 2.01 7.75 1.15
C VAL A 141 1.51 6.88 2.29
N MET A 142 0.63 5.93 1.99
CA MET A 142 0.22 4.91 2.94
C MET A 142 0.84 3.56 2.55
N ALA A 143 1.54 2.90 3.47
CA ALA A 143 2.30 1.71 3.14
C ALA A 143 2.31 0.65 4.24
N THR A 144 2.52 -0.60 3.83
CA THR A 144 2.78 -1.73 4.74
C THR A 144 4.24 -1.78 5.21
N SER A 145 5.12 -1.00 4.61
CA SER A 145 6.54 -0.96 4.95
C SER A 145 6.81 -0.26 6.28
N THR A 146 7.66 -0.85 7.11
CA THR A 146 8.10 -0.26 8.38
C THR A 146 9.26 0.72 8.24
N ARG A 147 9.79 0.92 7.02
CA ARG A 147 10.95 1.79 6.75
C ARG A 147 10.52 3.12 6.14
N LEU A 148 9.57 3.78 6.77
CA LEU A 148 8.98 5.04 6.32
C LEU A 148 9.68 6.25 6.99
N PHE A 149 10.97 6.38 6.79
CA PHE A 149 11.72 7.53 7.32
C PHE A 149 11.43 8.78 6.51
N LYS A 150 11.46 9.92 7.17
CA LYS A 150 11.33 11.22 6.51
C LYS A 150 12.30 11.36 5.33
N GLY A 151 11.79 11.79 4.19
CA GLY A 151 12.57 11.98 2.97
C GLY A 151 12.98 10.70 2.25
N ARG A 152 12.59 9.51 2.75
CA ARG A 152 12.95 8.24 2.12
C ARG A 152 11.98 7.85 1.00
N VAL A 153 10.70 7.75 1.33
CA VAL A 153 9.64 7.34 0.39
C VAL A 153 9.08 8.55 -0.34
N VAL A 154 8.94 9.65 0.38
CA VAL A 154 8.45 10.93 -0.12
C VAL A 154 9.33 12.06 0.38
N ALA A 155 9.64 13.01 -0.49
CA ALA A 155 10.41 14.19 -0.14
C ALA A 155 9.48 15.37 0.21
N ASP A 156 10.01 16.30 1.02
CA ASP A 156 9.32 17.56 1.27
C ASP A 156 9.30 18.43 0.00
N ALA A 157 8.18 19.09 -0.24
CA ALA A 157 8.08 20.21 -1.17
C ALA A 157 8.31 21.53 -0.43
N GLU A 158 8.52 22.63 -1.15
CA GLU A 158 8.74 23.96 -0.55
C GLU A 158 7.58 24.40 0.34
N ASP A 159 6.36 24.08 -0.08
CA ASP A 159 5.08 24.50 0.53
C ASP A 159 4.40 23.36 1.33
N LYS A 160 4.84 22.12 1.20
CA LYS A 160 4.20 20.96 1.82
C LYS A 160 5.22 19.91 2.22
N LYS A 161 5.11 19.42 3.45
CA LYS A 161 5.88 18.25 3.91
C LYS A 161 5.26 16.98 3.37
N GLY A 162 6.11 16.10 2.85
CA GLY A 162 5.73 14.75 2.50
C GLY A 162 5.43 13.93 3.75
N GLU A 163 4.47 13.05 3.66
CA GLU A 163 4.00 12.25 4.80
C GLU A 163 3.96 10.76 4.44
N SER A 164 4.34 9.92 5.39
CA SER A 164 4.30 8.47 5.24
C SER A 164 3.57 7.84 6.42
N LEU A 165 2.56 7.03 6.13
CA LEU A 165 1.71 6.37 7.11
C LEU A 165 1.89 4.85 7.01
N LEU A 166 2.19 4.20 8.14
CA LEU A 166 2.23 2.74 8.22
C LEU A 166 0.84 2.20 8.50
N ALA A 167 0.37 1.29 7.65
CA ALA A 167 -0.95 0.66 7.79
C ALA A 167 -0.91 -0.82 7.37
N SER A 168 -1.94 -1.57 7.76
CA SER A 168 -2.13 -2.95 7.28
C SER A 168 -2.60 -2.98 5.83
N THR A 169 -2.35 -4.10 5.14
CA THR A 169 -2.76 -4.31 3.75
C THR A 169 -4.21 -3.91 3.47
N PRO A 170 -5.23 -4.31 4.24
CA PRO A 170 -6.61 -3.89 3.98
C PRO A 170 -6.82 -2.38 4.04
N VAL A 171 -6.15 -1.70 4.97
CA VAL A 171 -6.26 -0.24 5.09
C VAL A 171 -5.61 0.46 3.91
N VAL A 172 -4.44 -0.01 3.46
CA VAL A 172 -3.76 0.54 2.27
C VAL A 172 -4.64 0.41 1.03
N VAL A 173 -5.17 -0.80 0.77
CA VAL A 173 -6.04 -1.07 -0.39
C VAL A 173 -7.26 -0.16 -0.37
N LEU A 174 -7.98 -0.14 0.74
CA LEU A 174 -9.20 0.68 0.85
C LEU A 174 -8.90 2.16 0.71
N SER A 175 -7.77 2.62 1.27
CA SER A 175 -7.36 4.03 1.14
C SER A 175 -7.05 4.44 -0.29
N THR A 176 -6.48 3.55 -1.11
CA THR A 176 -6.20 3.85 -2.52
C THR A 176 -7.47 3.84 -3.37
N ILE A 177 -8.42 2.96 -3.07
CA ILE A 177 -9.74 2.95 -3.72
C ILE A 177 -10.50 4.24 -3.39
N LEU A 178 -10.49 4.68 -2.13
CA LEU A 178 -11.16 5.91 -1.70
C LEU A 178 -10.37 7.20 -2.01
N GLY A 179 -9.06 7.13 -2.26
CA GLY A 179 -8.16 8.29 -2.36
C GLY A 179 -7.94 9.02 -1.03
N ARG A 180 -8.34 8.41 0.08
CA ARG A 180 -8.30 8.97 1.44
C ARG A 180 -8.29 7.88 2.50
N THR A 181 -8.02 8.26 3.74
CA THR A 181 -8.19 7.33 4.86
C THR A 181 -9.66 6.91 4.98
N PRO A 182 -9.95 5.61 5.20
CA PRO A 182 -11.32 5.13 5.37
C PRO A 182 -11.89 5.50 6.74
N SER A 183 -13.21 5.64 6.82
CA SER A 183 -13.92 5.66 8.08
C SER A 183 -13.93 4.27 8.74
N ILE A 184 -14.32 4.22 10.02
CA ILE A 184 -14.47 2.93 10.74
C ILE A 184 -15.53 2.05 10.07
N GLU A 185 -16.62 2.64 9.62
CA GLU A 185 -17.73 1.89 9.02
C GLU A 185 -17.32 1.32 7.64
N GLU A 186 -16.65 2.12 6.80
CA GLU A 186 -16.07 1.63 5.53
C GLU A 186 -15.07 0.50 5.76
N TYR A 187 -14.21 0.65 6.79
CA TYR A 187 -13.24 -0.39 7.13
C TYR A 187 -13.91 -1.67 7.62
N LYS A 188 -14.95 -1.58 8.47
CA LYS A 188 -15.71 -2.75 8.93
C LYS A 188 -16.42 -3.45 7.78
N THR A 189 -17.04 -2.70 6.90
CA THR A 189 -17.69 -3.24 5.70
C THR A 189 -16.68 -3.99 4.84
N CYS A 190 -15.49 -3.41 4.62
CA CYS A 190 -14.40 -4.07 3.89
C CYS A 190 -13.91 -5.34 4.59
N LEU A 191 -13.84 -5.37 5.94
CA LEU A 191 -13.47 -6.58 6.68
C LEU A 191 -14.48 -7.72 6.53
N LEU A 192 -15.78 -7.44 6.39
CA LEU A 192 -16.77 -8.46 6.10
C LEU A 192 -16.47 -9.16 4.76
N TYR A 193 -15.91 -8.43 3.79
CA TYR A 193 -15.45 -9.03 2.52
C TYR A 193 -14.18 -9.88 2.66
N THR A 194 -13.47 -9.81 3.79
CA THR A 194 -12.27 -10.62 4.03
C THR A 194 -12.54 -11.82 4.96
N SER A 195 -13.64 -11.82 5.72
CA SER A 195 -13.93 -12.84 6.73
C SER A 195 -14.45 -14.16 6.15
N ASP A 196 -15.12 -14.15 5.00
CA ASP A 196 -15.56 -15.36 4.29
C ASP A 196 -14.41 -16.14 3.62
N ALA A 197 -13.20 -15.74 3.90
CA ALA A 197 -11.99 -16.24 3.29
C ALA A 197 -11.17 -17.15 4.23
N ALA A 198 -11.72 -17.53 5.38
CA ALA A 198 -11.04 -18.36 6.38
C ALA A 198 -11.43 -19.85 6.31
N ASP A 199 -12.26 -20.27 5.33
CA ASP A 199 -12.62 -21.68 5.05
C ASP A 199 -11.86 -22.22 3.83
#